data_2767e1786daca5d5220c0e262ff7e4c0
#
_entry.id   2767e1786daca5d5220c0e262ff7e4c0
#
_cell.length_a   1.000
_cell.length_b   1.000
_cell.length_c   1.000
_cell.angle_alpha   90.00
_cell.angle_beta   90.00
_cell.angle_gamma   90.00
#
_symmetry.space_group_name_H-M   'P 1'
#
loop_
_entity.id
_entity.type
_entity.pdbx_description
1 polymer ?
#
loop_
_entity_poly.entity_id
_entity_poly.type
_entity_poly.pdbx_seq_one_letter_code
_entity_poly.pdbx_strand_id
1 'polypeptide(L)'
;EDGYISPTDSLLPGHVMPDDSLAINIKLQGINLSQAQKAGKEVMLNLAVCTKDASTWAKAGHTVAQQQYELLKRCALPQLSVKSSRKNTLKVEETPAMFIIKNAHIEASFDKQSGQMKTLILNGQSVISHSQGFVYDNHRWIENDKFTDTSNGLEPAGTCTLEKKGSSIIVRTTREGNLCQTQIVYTLQPDGTIGMDVELTPQTSELRRCGLICAIDSSLNTVDYYAYGPWENYNDRKDG
;
A
#
# COMPACT_ATOMS: atom_id res chain seq x y z
N GLU A 1 2.89 -12.93 4.41
CA GLU A 1 3.48 -13.99 5.27
C GLU A 1 3.56 -13.46 6.68
N ASP A 2 3.06 -14.24 7.58
CA ASP A 2 2.78 -14.07 8.98
C ASP A 2 3.79 -13.19 9.72
N GLY A 3 3.40 -11.97 10.06
CA GLY A 3 4.13 -11.14 10.98
C GLY A 3 4.15 -11.83 12.35
N TYR A 4 5.25 -12.47 12.70
CA TYR A 4 5.42 -13.03 14.04
C TYR A 4 5.67 -11.88 15.01
N ILE A 5 4.72 -11.63 15.88
CA ILE A 5 4.88 -10.72 17.01
C ILE A 5 5.43 -11.56 18.17
N SER A 6 6.68 -11.28 18.59
CA SER A 6 7.24 -11.87 19.79
C SER A 6 6.44 -11.42 21.03
N PRO A 7 6.37 -12.25 22.09
CA PRO A 7 5.71 -11.87 23.31
C PRO A 7 6.26 -10.54 23.86
N THR A 8 5.34 -9.70 24.32
CA THR A 8 5.62 -8.38 24.85
C THR A 8 6.20 -8.52 26.27
N ASP A 9 7.45 -8.12 26.45
CA ASP A 9 8.00 -7.92 27.79
C ASP A 9 7.67 -6.52 28.27
N SER A 10 7.23 -6.39 29.52
CA SER A 10 6.99 -5.10 30.17
C SER A 10 8.12 -4.76 31.14
N LEU A 11 8.66 -3.57 31.01
CA LEU A 11 9.65 -3.02 31.93
C LEU A 11 8.97 -1.93 32.78
N LEU A 12 9.21 -1.96 34.08
CA LEU A 12 8.83 -0.87 34.99
C LEU A 12 10.06 0.02 35.19
N PRO A 13 10.14 1.18 34.53
CA PRO A 13 11.20 2.13 34.78
C PRO A 13 11.10 2.64 36.22
N GLY A 14 12.24 3.02 36.81
CA GLY A 14 12.26 3.73 38.07
C GLY A 14 11.55 5.08 37.99
N HIS A 15 11.46 5.78 39.12
CA HIS A 15 10.89 7.12 39.16
C HIS A 15 11.78 8.09 38.36
N VAL A 16 11.18 8.81 37.42
CA VAL A 16 11.85 9.85 36.61
C VAL A 16 11.20 11.19 36.96
N MET A 17 12.01 12.17 37.37
CA MET A 17 11.53 13.50 37.68
C MET A 17 11.20 14.28 36.39
N PRO A 18 10.32 15.30 36.45
CA PRO A 18 10.13 16.21 35.34
C PRO A 18 11.47 16.78 34.84
N ASP A 19 11.63 16.91 33.52
CA ASP A 19 12.86 17.39 32.85
C ASP A 19 14.10 16.49 33.02
N ASP A 20 13.92 15.27 33.54
CA ASP A 20 14.97 14.29 33.66
C ASP A 20 14.88 13.19 32.61
N SER A 21 15.94 12.38 32.49
CA SER A 21 16.02 11.26 31.56
C SER A 21 16.50 9.98 32.22
N LEU A 22 16.00 8.84 31.75
CA LEU A 22 16.41 7.52 32.24
C LEU A 22 16.88 6.66 31.07
N ALA A 23 18.13 6.18 31.14
CA ALA A 23 18.64 5.19 30.21
C ALA A 23 18.18 3.78 30.58
N ILE A 24 17.52 3.09 29.67
CA ILE A 24 17.05 1.71 29.89
C ILE A 24 17.75 0.79 28.88
N ASN A 25 18.38 -0.27 29.40
CA ASN A 25 18.97 -1.31 28.56
C ASN A 25 17.98 -2.45 28.36
N ILE A 26 17.55 -2.63 27.13
CA ILE A 26 16.62 -3.69 26.74
C ILE A 26 17.41 -4.88 26.19
N LYS A 27 17.28 -6.04 26.80
CA LYS A 27 17.86 -7.29 26.31
C LYS A 27 16.86 -7.95 25.37
N LEU A 28 17.23 -8.08 24.09
CA LEU A 28 16.43 -8.79 23.10
C LEU A 28 16.57 -10.30 23.34
N GLN A 29 15.56 -10.92 23.96
CA GLN A 29 15.54 -12.35 24.19
C GLN A 29 14.79 -13.08 23.08
N GLY A 30 15.27 -14.28 22.72
CA GLY A 30 14.59 -15.14 21.75
C GLY A 30 14.71 -14.71 20.28
N ILE A 31 15.39 -13.61 19.95
CA ILE A 31 15.56 -13.12 18.59
C ILE A 31 16.95 -13.46 18.08
N ASN A 32 17.02 -14.27 17.02
CA ASN A 32 18.26 -14.54 16.32
C ASN A 32 18.34 -13.70 15.02
N LEU A 33 18.92 -12.51 15.14
CA LEU A 33 19.06 -11.59 14.00
C LEU A 33 19.85 -12.20 12.83
N SER A 34 20.85 -13.02 13.10
CA SER A 34 21.64 -13.68 12.05
C SER A 34 20.80 -14.70 11.27
N GLN A 35 19.92 -15.42 11.94
CA GLN A 35 19.00 -16.36 11.29
C GLN A 35 17.92 -15.60 10.49
N ALA A 36 17.38 -14.52 11.04
CA ALA A 36 16.42 -13.66 10.35
C ALA A 36 17.02 -13.05 9.09
N GLN A 37 18.27 -12.57 9.17
CA GLN A 37 19.00 -12.02 8.03
C GLN A 37 19.21 -13.05 6.92
N LYS A 38 19.65 -14.27 7.25
CA LYS A 38 19.79 -15.37 6.28
C LYS A 38 18.48 -15.76 5.63
N ALA A 39 17.37 -15.61 6.35
CA ALA A 39 16.01 -15.86 5.86
C ALA A 39 15.40 -14.68 5.07
N GLY A 40 16.15 -13.58 4.88
CA GLY A 40 15.69 -12.39 4.18
C GLY A 40 14.57 -11.63 4.89
N LYS A 41 14.41 -11.86 6.21
CA LYS A 41 13.37 -11.20 7.03
C LYS A 41 13.85 -9.82 7.48
N GLU A 42 12.91 -8.93 7.72
CA GLU A 42 13.14 -7.72 8.50
C GLU A 42 12.76 -7.95 9.96
N VAL A 43 13.32 -7.16 10.85
CA VAL A 43 13.02 -7.21 12.28
C VAL A 43 12.85 -5.78 12.79
N MET A 44 11.69 -5.51 13.35
CA MET A 44 11.34 -4.22 13.94
C MET A 44 11.18 -4.38 15.45
N LEU A 45 11.68 -3.41 16.22
CA LEU A 45 11.45 -3.28 17.64
C LEU A 45 10.41 -2.18 17.88
N ASN A 46 9.26 -2.54 18.41
CA ASN A 46 8.23 -1.59 18.81
C ASN A 46 8.35 -1.35 20.32
N LEU A 47 8.51 -0.10 20.70
CA LEU A 47 8.47 0.36 22.08
C LEU A 47 7.22 1.17 22.31
N ALA A 48 6.52 0.91 23.40
CA ALA A 48 5.36 1.68 23.80
C ALA A 48 5.49 2.08 25.29
N VAL A 49 5.24 3.34 25.57
CA VAL A 49 5.11 3.85 26.93
C VAL A 49 3.63 3.89 27.27
N CYS A 50 3.23 3.15 28.30
CA CYS A 50 1.83 3.01 28.66
C CYS A 50 1.59 3.50 30.09
N THR A 51 0.37 4.00 30.35
CA THR A 51 -0.05 4.32 31.73
C THR A 51 -0.13 3.06 32.56
N LYS A 52 0.47 3.08 33.74
CA LYS A 52 0.40 1.97 34.68
C LYS A 52 -0.99 1.82 35.28
N ASP A 53 -1.56 2.93 35.72
CA ASP A 53 -2.84 2.99 36.40
C ASP A 53 -3.88 3.74 35.59
N ALA A 54 -5.15 3.46 35.83
CA ALA A 54 -6.23 4.22 35.24
C ALA A 54 -6.30 5.63 35.80
N SER A 55 -6.64 6.59 34.95
CA SER A 55 -6.88 8.00 35.30
C SER A 55 -8.28 8.43 34.88
N THR A 56 -8.63 9.70 35.09
CA THR A 56 -9.93 10.25 34.67
C THR A 56 -10.11 10.28 33.16
N TRP A 57 -9.04 10.30 32.39
CA TRP A 57 -9.05 10.44 30.92
C TRP A 57 -8.59 9.17 30.17
N ALA A 58 -7.91 8.23 30.84
CA ALA A 58 -7.39 7.03 30.20
C ALA A 58 -7.48 5.80 31.11
N LYS A 59 -7.67 4.63 30.48
CA LYS A 59 -7.59 3.35 31.18
C LYS A 59 -6.15 2.95 31.43
N ALA A 60 -5.91 2.07 32.42
CA ALA A 60 -4.61 1.42 32.58
C ALA A 60 -4.19 0.72 31.28
N GLY A 61 -2.91 0.82 30.92
CA GLY A 61 -2.37 0.30 29.67
C GLY A 61 -2.57 1.23 28.46
N HIS A 62 -3.10 2.43 28.62
CA HIS A 62 -3.21 3.40 27.53
C HIS A 62 -1.82 3.84 27.07
N THR A 63 -1.56 3.71 25.76
CA THR A 63 -0.29 4.11 25.15
C THR A 63 -0.20 5.63 25.05
N VAL A 64 0.79 6.22 25.70
CA VAL A 64 1.05 7.68 25.67
C VAL A 64 2.16 8.07 24.71
N ALA A 65 3.05 7.14 24.37
CA ALA A 65 4.08 7.32 23.36
C ALA A 65 4.46 5.96 22.76
N GLN A 66 4.86 5.95 21.52
CA GLN A 66 5.36 4.75 20.84
C GLN A 66 6.47 5.11 19.88
N GLN A 67 7.40 4.18 19.68
CA GLN A 67 8.48 4.31 18.74
C GLN A 67 8.80 2.95 18.13
N GLN A 68 9.10 2.92 16.83
CA GLN A 68 9.55 1.73 16.12
C GLN A 68 11.00 1.91 15.67
N TYR A 69 11.82 0.91 15.92
CA TYR A 69 13.21 0.86 15.48
C TYR A 69 13.43 -0.32 14.54
N GLU A 70 14.06 -0.05 13.40
CA GLU A 70 14.50 -1.09 12.47
C GLU A 70 15.80 -1.73 13.02
N LEU A 71 15.71 -2.97 13.48
CA LEU A 71 16.87 -3.75 13.95
C LEU A 71 17.54 -4.49 12.81
N LEU A 72 16.78 -4.88 11.82
CA LEU A 72 17.25 -5.57 10.63
C LEU A 72 16.41 -5.17 9.42
N LYS A 73 17.05 -4.55 8.45
CA LYS A 73 16.43 -4.16 7.20
C LYS A 73 16.22 -5.36 6.28
N ARG A 74 15.09 -5.40 5.62
CA ARG A 74 14.87 -6.37 4.54
C ARG A 74 15.86 -6.13 3.40
N CYS A 75 16.66 -7.14 3.04
CA CYS A 75 17.70 -6.99 2.01
C CYS A 75 17.15 -6.77 0.61
N ALA A 76 15.95 -7.27 0.32
CA ALA A 76 15.23 -7.07 -0.95
C ALA A 76 13.74 -7.28 -0.73
N LEU A 77 12.91 -6.54 -1.47
CA LEU A 77 11.50 -6.89 -1.58
C LEU A 77 11.40 -8.30 -2.14
N PRO A 78 10.50 -9.15 -1.63
CA PRO A 78 10.29 -10.47 -2.21
C PRO A 78 9.94 -10.26 -3.68
N GLN A 79 10.75 -10.84 -4.56
CA GLN A 79 10.34 -10.90 -5.95
C GLN A 79 9.04 -11.71 -5.99
N LEU A 80 8.01 -11.15 -6.60
CA LEU A 80 6.75 -11.84 -6.85
C LEU A 80 7.03 -12.98 -7.86
N SER A 81 7.64 -14.04 -7.36
CA SER A 81 7.91 -15.26 -8.16
C SER A 81 6.81 -16.27 -7.88
N VAL A 82 5.80 -16.24 -8.72
CA VAL A 82 4.74 -17.24 -8.67
C VAL A 82 5.23 -18.50 -9.37
N LYS A 83 5.21 -19.63 -8.66
CA LYS A 83 5.38 -20.94 -9.31
C LYS A 83 4.20 -21.16 -10.25
N SER A 84 4.41 -20.94 -11.54
CA SER A 84 3.37 -21.18 -12.54
C SER A 84 3.07 -22.68 -12.60
N SER A 85 1.84 -23.07 -12.32
CA SER A 85 1.35 -24.39 -12.69
C SER A 85 0.71 -24.27 -14.08
N ARG A 86 0.89 -25.30 -14.93
CA ARG A 86 0.24 -25.35 -16.26
C ARG A 86 -1.28 -25.19 -16.21
N LYS A 87 -1.91 -25.42 -15.04
CA LYS A 87 -3.36 -25.34 -14.82
C LYS A 87 -3.87 -23.90 -14.63
N ASN A 88 -3.01 -22.93 -14.32
CA ASN A 88 -3.40 -21.56 -13.97
C ASN A 88 -2.85 -20.51 -14.95
N THR A 89 -2.70 -20.84 -16.22
CA THR A 89 -2.21 -19.89 -17.20
C THR A 89 -3.22 -18.76 -17.42
N LEU A 90 -2.73 -17.51 -17.41
CA LEU A 90 -3.53 -16.36 -17.78
C LEU A 90 -3.88 -16.40 -19.27
N LYS A 91 -5.17 -16.28 -19.59
CA LYS A 91 -5.68 -16.15 -20.95
C LYS A 91 -5.96 -14.68 -21.21
N VAL A 92 -5.63 -14.24 -22.42
CA VAL A 92 -5.92 -12.89 -22.91
C VAL A 92 -6.96 -12.98 -23.99
N GLU A 93 -8.05 -12.26 -23.83
CA GLU A 93 -9.05 -11.99 -24.85
C GLU A 93 -8.90 -10.54 -25.26
N GLU A 94 -8.77 -10.28 -26.54
CA GLU A 94 -8.61 -8.95 -27.07
C GLU A 94 -9.80 -8.59 -27.96
N THR A 95 -10.41 -7.46 -27.66
CA THR A 95 -11.45 -6.85 -28.50
C THR A 95 -10.95 -5.52 -29.05
N PRO A 96 -11.65 -4.88 -29.98
CA PRO A 96 -11.29 -3.54 -30.42
C PRO A 96 -11.21 -2.51 -29.31
N ALA A 97 -12.02 -2.65 -28.22
CA ALA A 97 -12.09 -1.70 -27.12
C ALA A 97 -11.33 -2.13 -25.86
N MET A 98 -11.14 -3.43 -25.63
CA MET A 98 -10.72 -3.95 -24.33
C MET A 98 -9.63 -5.01 -24.45
N PHE A 99 -8.75 -5.05 -23.44
CA PHE A 99 -8.01 -6.25 -23.05
C PHE A 99 -8.71 -6.91 -21.88
N ILE A 100 -8.96 -8.22 -21.93
CA ILE A 100 -9.54 -9.01 -20.85
C ILE A 100 -8.56 -10.13 -20.51
N ILE A 101 -8.06 -10.15 -19.28
CA ILE A 101 -7.09 -11.12 -18.80
C ILE A 101 -7.76 -11.96 -17.72
N LYS A 102 -7.76 -13.27 -17.88
CA LYS A 102 -8.47 -14.13 -16.93
C LYS A 102 -7.86 -15.52 -16.75
N ASN A 103 -8.05 -16.06 -15.56
CA ASN A 103 -7.93 -17.48 -15.22
C ASN A 103 -8.88 -17.82 -14.05
N ALA A 104 -8.62 -18.89 -13.29
CA ALA A 104 -9.46 -19.28 -12.16
C ALA A 104 -9.37 -18.30 -10.96
N HIS A 105 -8.30 -17.53 -10.85
CA HIS A 105 -8.03 -16.66 -9.69
C HIS A 105 -8.27 -15.17 -9.97
N ILE A 106 -8.11 -14.74 -11.21
CA ILE A 106 -8.21 -13.34 -11.58
C ILE A 106 -8.97 -13.16 -12.88
N GLU A 107 -9.81 -12.12 -12.92
CA GLU A 107 -10.32 -11.52 -14.15
C GLU A 107 -10.13 -10.01 -14.07
N ALA A 108 -9.38 -9.45 -15.01
CA ALA A 108 -9.14 -8.02 -15.10
C ALA A 108 -9.39 -7.53 -16.53
N SER A 109 -10.04 -6.39 -16.68
CA SER A 109 -10.25 -5.78 -17.99
C SER A 109 -9.75 -4.34 -18.03
N PHE A 110 -9.18 -3.96 -19.19
CA PHE A 110 -8.60 -2.66 -19.42
C PHE A 110 -9.18 -2.07 -20.72
N ASP A 111 -9.64 -0.84 -20.63
CA ASP A 111 -10.10 -0.08 -21.79
C ASP A 111 -8.91 0.47 -22.57
N LYS A 112 -8.88 0.18 -23.87
CA LYS A 112 -7.74 0.56 -24.73
C LYS A 112 -7.67 2.05 -25.02
N GLN A 113 -8.82 2.72 -25.03
CA GLN A 113 -8.92 4.13 -25.38
C GLN A 113 -8.61 5.04 -24.19
N SER A 114 -9.05 4.67 -23.01
CA SER A 114 -8.83 5.46 -21.79
C SER A 114 -7.63 4.99 -20.96
N GLY A 115 -7.10 3.79 -21.21
CA GLY A 115 -6.08 3.19 -20.36
C GLY A 115 -6.58 2.79 -18.96
N GLN A 116 -7.89 2.76 -18.73
CA GLN A 116 -8.47 2.52 -17.42
C GLN A 116 -8.74 1.04 -17.18
N MET A 117 -8.38 0.53 -16.00
CA MET A 117 -8.87 -0.76 -15.52
C MET A 117 -10.36 -0.64 -15.22
N LYS A 118 -11.20 -1.45 -15.87
CA LYS A 118 -12.67 -1.43 -15.74
C LYS A 118 -13.20 -2.46 -14.77
N THR A 119 -12.61 -3.63 -14.76
CA THR A 119 -13.00 -4.70 -13.84
C THR A 119 -11.79 -5.33 -13.19
N LEU A 120 -11.97 -5.75 -11.96
CA LEU A 120 -11.04 -6.62 -11.25
C LEU A 120 -11.88 -7.57 -10.39
N ILE A 121 -11.77 -8.87 -10.66
CA ILE A 121 -12.41 -9.93 -9.90
C ILE A 121 -11.29 -10.85 -9.42
N LEU A 122 -11.21 -11.10 -8.12
CA LEU A 122 -10.24 -11.99 -7.49
C LEU A 122 -10.98 -13.15 -6.82
N ASN A 123 -10.64 -14.38 -7.20
CA ASN A 123 -11.26 -15.60 -6.69
C ASN A 123 -12.80 -15.56 -6.71
N GLY A 124 -13.38 -14.97 -7.77
CA GLY A 124 -14.82 -14.81 -7.94
C GLY A 124 -15.45 -13.62 -7.22
N GLN A 125 -14.68 -12.88 -6.41
CA GLN A 125 -15.14 -11.68 -5.71
C GLN A 125 -14.79 -10.43 -6.53
N SER A 126 -15.80 -9.59 -6.82
CA SER A 126 -15.57 -8.28 -7.45
C SER A 126 -14.79 -7.37 -6.49
N VAL A 127 -13.74 -6.73 -7.00
CA VAL A 127 -12.92 -5.78 -6.23
C VAL A 127 -13.26 -4.35 -6.63
N ILE A 128 -13.36 -4.07 -7.93
CA ILE A 128 -13.64 -2.73 -8.46
C ILE A 128 -15.15 -2.57 -8.66
N SER A 129 -15.69 -1.45 -8.16
CA SER A 129 -17.06 -1.04 -8.39
C SER A 129 -17.15 0.05 -9.47
N HIS A 130 -18.35 0.22 -10.05
CA HIS A 130 -18.67 1.28 -11.02
C HIS A 130 -17.71 1.38 -12.21
N SER A 131 -16.99 0.31 -12.55
CA SER A 131 -15.97 0.31 -13.61
C SER A 131 -14.91 1.41 -13.45
N GLN A 132 -14.64 1.80 -12.22
CA GLN A 132 -13.68 2.84 -11.84
C GLN A 132 -12.51 2.22 -11.08
N GLY A 133 -11.50 1.80 -11.83
CA GLY A 133 -10.22 1.38 -11.28
C GLY A 133 -9.38 2.56 -10.81
N PHE A 134 -8.07 2.37 -10.76
CA PHE A 134 -7.15 3.39 -10.26
C PHE A 134 -7.10 4.62 -11.17
N VAL A 135 -7.43 5.78 -10.62
CA VAL A 135 -7.40 7.08 -11.29
C VAL A 135 -6.65 8.09 -10.45
N TYR A 136 -6.11 9.12 -11.09
CA TYR A 136 -5.46 10.22 -10.40
C TYR A 136 -6.42 10.91 -9.42
N ASP A 137 -5.91 11.30 -8.25
CA ASP A 137 -6.66 11.99 -7.21
C ASP A 137 -5.93 13.25 -6.73
N ASN A 138 -6.60 14.38 -6.89
CA ASN A 138 -6.20 15.70 -6.40
C ASN A 138 -7.10 16.19 -5.25
N HIS A 139 -8.15 15.41 -4.91
CA HIS A 139 -9.15 15.86 -3.95
C HIS A 139 -8.58 15.91 -2.53
N ARG A 140 -8.52 17.12 -1.96
CA ARG A 140 -8.23 17.35 -0.55
C ARG A 140 -8.95 18.61 -0.09
N TRP A 141 -9.93 18.46 0.77
CA TRP A 141 -10.59 19.56 1.43
C TRP A 141 -9.84 19.93 2.71
N ILE A 142 -9.43 21.20 2.80
CA ILE A 142 -8.87 21.78 4.02
C ILE A 142 -9.60 23.10 4.25
N GLU A 143 -10.21 23.26 5.43
CA GLU A 143 -10.83 24.51 5.81
C GLU A 143 -9.79 25.65 5.83
N ASN A 144 -10.18 26.84 5.37
CA ASN A 144 -9.31 28.00 5.20
C ASN A 144 -8.16 27.88 4.18
N ASP A 145 -8.20 26.88 3.33
CA ASP A 145 -7.23 26.77 2.25
C ASP A 145 -7.53 27.78 1.14
N LYS A 146 -6.47 28.38 0.61
CA LYS A 146 -6.55 29.38 -0.48
C LYS A 146 -7.01 28.77 -1.80
N PHE A 147 -6.80 27.49 -1.98
CA PHE A 147 -7.17 26.78 -3.20
C PHE A 147 -8.59 26.24 -3.07
N THR A 148 -9.42 26.52 -4.03
CA THR A 148 -10.82 26.09 -4.09
C THR A 148 -11.05 24.93 -5.03
N ASP A 149 -10.20 24.76 -6.04
CA ASP A 149 -10.31 23.67 -7.00
C ASP A 149 -9.68 22.38 -6.46
N THR A 150 -10.54 21.41 -6.18
CA THR A 150 -10.17 20.06 -5.75
C THR A 150 -10.51 19.01 -6.81
N SER A 151 -10.81 19.44 -8.04
CA SER A 151 -11.10 18.51 -9.14
C SER A 151 -9.84 17.71 -9.51
N ASN A 152 -10.05 16.55 -10.08
CA ASN A 152 -8.95 15.72 -10.60
C ASN A 152 -8.47 16.18 -11.97
N GLY A 153 -9.08 17.23 -12.51
CA GLY A 153 -8.81 17.72 -13.84
C GLY A 153 -9.43 16.85 -14.94
N LEU A 154 -9.00 17.08 -16.18
CA LEU A 154 -9.45 16.35 -17.35
C LEU A 154 -8.41 15.31 -17.74
N GLU A 155 -8.84 14.09 -17.97
CA GLU A 155 -8.07 13.01 -18.60
C GLU A 155 -8.80 12.57 -19.89
N PRO A 156 -8.60 13.28 -21.01
CA PRO A 156 -9.42 13.09 -22.21
C PRO A 156 -9.22 11.76 -22.91
N ALA A 157 -8.03 11.19 -22.83
CA ALA A 157 -7.68 9.93 -23.45
C ALA A 157 -6.46 9.31 -22.78
N GLY A 158 -6.21 8.04 -23.08
CA GLY A 158 -5.04 7.34 -22.64
C GLY A 158 -4.57 6.32 -23.66
N THR A 159 -3.56 5.56 -23.30
CA THR A 159 -3.07 4.42 -24.07
C THR A 159 -3.02 3.19 -23.17
N CYS A 160 -3.23 2.03 -23.80
CA CYS A 160 -3.15 0.76 -23.11
C CYS A 160 -2.43 -0.25 -24.02
N THR A 161 -1.34 -0.82 -23.54
CA THR A 161 -0.60 -1.87 -24.23
C THR A 161 -0.47 -3.10 -23.36
N LEU A 162 -0.37 -4.27 -24.00
CA LEU A 162 -0.27 -5.55 -23.31
C LEU A 162 0.94 -6.32 -23.83
N GLU A 163 1.70 -6.90 -22.90
CA GLU A 163 2.85 -7.75 -23.16
C GLU A 163 2.76 -9.02 -22.33
N LYS A 164 3.11 -10.17 -22.91
CA LYS A 164 3.24 -11.43 -22.18
C LYS A 164 4.70 -11.67 -21.81
N LYS A 165 4.99 -11.80 -20.51
CA LYS A 165 6.33 -12.05 -19.98
C LYS A 165 6.34 -13.30 -19.11
N GLY A 166 6.82 -14.40 -19.68
CA GLY A 166 6.78 -15.71 -18.99
C GLY A 166 5.35 -16.15 -18.70
N SER A 167 5.01 -16.35 -17.41
CA SER A 167 3.66 -16.67 -16.94
C SER A 167 2.80 -15.45 -16.64
N SER A 168 3.40 -14.26 -16.58
CA SER A 168 2.74 -13.00 -16.21
C SER A 168 2.25 -12.25 -17.45
N ILE A 169 1.25 -11.42 -17.26
CA ILE A 169 0.79 -10.44 -18.25
C ILE A 169 1.12 -9.05 -17.69
N ILE A 170 1.78 -8.25 -18.52
CA ILE A 170 2.10 -6.86 -18.20
C ILE A 170 1.16 -5.97 -19.02
N VAL A 171 0.43 -5.10 -18.35
CA VAL A 171 -0.41 -4.07 -18.97
C VAL A 171 0.17 -2.71 -18.59
N ARG A 172 0.50 -1.90 -19.60
CA ARG A 172 1.00 -0.54 -19.43
C ARG A 172 -0.07 0.43 -19.84
N THR A 173 -0.38 1.35 -18.96
CA THR A 173 -1.37 2.40 -19.24
C THR A 173 -0.73 3.76 -19.03
N THR A 174 -1.04 4.70 -19.91
CA THR A 174 -0.66 6.11 -19.77
C THR A 174 -1.88 6.95 -19.99
N ARG A 175 -2.13 7.90 -19.12
CA ARG A 175 -3.23 8.86 -19.21
C ARG A 175 -2.68 10.27 -19.11
N GLU A 176 -3.01 11.08 -20.09
CA GLU A 176 -2.59 12.48 -20.17
C GLU A 176 -3.66 13.35 -19.52
N GLY A 177 -3.40 13.80 -18.29
CA GLY A 177 -4.26 14.73 -17.57
C GLY A 177 -3.68 16.16 -17.62
N ASN A 178 -4.54 17.16 -17.56
CA ASN A 178 -4.10 18.55 -17.51
C ASN A 178 -3.43 18.93 -16.17
N LEU A 179 -3.69 18.17 -15.10
CA LEU A 179 -3.05 18.35 -13.80
C LEU A 179 -1.89 17.37 -13.57
N CYS A 180 -2.04 16.15 -14.05
CA CYS A 180 -1.07 15.09 -13.83
C CYS A 180 -1.10 14.08 -14.97
N GLN A 181 0.07 13.71 -15.48
CA GLN A 181 0.21 12.51 -16.30
C GLN A 181 0.31 11.30 -15.38
N THR A 182 -0.48 10.26 -15.65
CA THR A 182 -0.50 9.03 -14.87
C THR A 182 0.01 7.87 -15.72
N GLN A 183 1.07 7.21 -15.29
CA GLN A 183 1.55 5.98 -15.90
C GLN A 183 1.46 4.85 -14.87
N ILE A 184 0.84 3.73 -15.25
CA ILE A 184 0.75 2.56 -14.39
C ILE A 184 1.14 1.31 -15.19
N VAL A 185 2.07 0.55 -14.63
CA VAL A 185 2.45 -0.77 -15.12
C VAL A 185 1.86 -1.81 -14.20
N TYR A 186 0.86 -2.52 -14.68
CA TYR A 186 0.25 -3.64 -13.98
C TYR A 186 0.95 -4.93 -14.37
N THR A 187 1.42 -5.69 -13.40
CA THR A 187 1.98 -7.04 -13.58
C THR A 187 1.03 -8.06 -12.97
N LEU A 188 0.22 -8.70 -13.80
CA LEU A 188 -0.76 -9.70 -13.36
C LEU A 188 -0.10 -11.08 -13.28
N GLN A 189 -0.22 -11.73 -12.13
CA GLN A 189 0.33 -13.06 -11.88
C GLN A 189 -0.78 -14.13 -11.94
N PRO A 190 -0.44 -15.39 -12.28
CA PRO A 190 -1.42 -16.47 -12.36
C PRO A 190 -2.15 -16.81 -11.06
N ASP A 191 -1.62 -16.43 -9.91
CA ASP A 191 -2.21 -16.64 -8.58
C ASP A 191 -3.17 -15.53 -8.13
N GLY A 192 -3.37 -14.51 -8.99
CA GLY A 192 -4.19 -13.34 -8.68
C GLY A 192 -3.43 -12.17 -8.06
N THR A 193 -2.12 -12.32 -7.80
CA THR A 193 -1.29 -11.19 -7.35
C THR A 193 -1.14 -10.17 -8.46
N ILE A 194 -1.24 -8.89 -8.12
CA ILE A 194 -1.05 -7.77 -9.03
C ILE A 194 0.07 -6.88 -8.49
N GLY A 195 1.16 -6.76 -9.27
CA GLY A 195 2.16 -5.71 -9.08
C GLY A 195 1.68 -4.42 -9.73
N MET A 196 1.91 -3.29 -9.10
CA MET A 196 1.65 -1.97 -9.67
C MET A 196 2.87 -1.08 -9.50
N ASP A 197 3.44 -0.66 -10.62
CA ASP A 197 4.45 0.41 -10.64
C ASP A 197 3.76 1.66 -11.14
N VAL A 198 3.77 2.72 -10.33
CA VAL A 198 3.01 3.95 -10.57
C VAL A 198 3.96 5.12 -10.68
N GLU A 199 3.84 5.86 -11.78
CA GLU A 199 4.51 7.14 -11.98
C GLU A 199 3.47 8.23 -12.19
N LEU A 200 3.53 9.25 -11.33
CA LEU A 200 2.68 10.43 -11.40
C LEU A 200 3.56 11.63 -11.72
N THR A 201 3.36 12.24 -12.88
CA THR A 201 4.10 13.41 -13.34
C THR A 201 3.21 14.65 -13.29
N PRO A 202 3.34 15.51 -12.26
CA PRO A 202 2.58 16.73 -12.15
C PRO A 202 2.80 17.66 -13.35
N GLN A 203 1.71 18.25 -13.86
CA GLN A 203 1.73 19.25 -14.93
C GLN A 203 1.61 20.69 -14.40
N THR A 204 1.40 20.83 -13.09
CA THR A 204 1.30 22.10 -12.38
C THR A 204 1.95 22.02 -11.02
N SER A 205 2.40 23.14 -10.48
CA SER A 205 2.91 23.25 -9.11
C SER A 205 1.80 23.43 -8.05
N GLU A 206 0.57 23.62 -8.48
CA GLU A 206 -0.56 23.96 -7.61
C GLU A 206 -1.46 22.74 -7.34
N LEU A 207 -0.84 21.61 -7.02
CA LEU A 207 -1.59 20.42 -6.64
C LEU A 207 -1.86 20.39 -5.14
N ARG A 208 -3.08 19.98 -4.79
CA ARG A 208 -3.47 19.73 -3.41
C ARG A 208 -2.98 18.38 -2.92
N ARG A 209 -3.05 17.42 -3.81
CA ARG A 209 -2.73 16.04 -3.57
C ARG A 209 -2.20 15.43 -4.86
N CYS A 210 -1.33 14.46 -4.72
CA CYS A 210 -0.87 13.65 -5.84
C CYS A 210 -0.92 12.17 -5.43
N GLY A 211 -1.93 11.48 -5.90
CA GLY A 211 -2.16 10.08 -5.54
C GLY A 211 -3.12 9.38 -6.48
N LEU A 212 -3.48 8.16 -6.11
CA LEU A 212 -4.49 7.37 -6.81
C LEU A 212 -5.67 7.09 -5.89
N ILE A 213 -6.86 7.04 -6.47
CA ILE A 213 -8.08 6.56 -5.86
C ILE A 213 -8.65 5.41 -6.69
N CYS A 214 -9.32 4.48 -6.03
CA CYS A 214 -10.02 3.36 -6.66
C CYS A 214 -11.38 3.17 -5.98
N ALA A 215 -12.42 2.96 -6.77
CA ALA A 215 -13.73 2.59 -6.23
C ALA A 215 -13.76 1.09 -5.94
N ILE A 216 -13.91 0.73 -4.68
CA ILE A 216 -13.94 -0.67 -4.21
C ILE A 216 -15.38 -1.11 -3.99
N ASP A 217 -15.65 -2.41 -4.24
CA ASP A 217 -16.95 -3.01 -3.97
C ASP A 217 -17.32 -2.92 -2.48
N SER A 218 -18.53 -2.49 -2.18
CA SER A 218 -19.00 -2.24 -0.80
C SER A 218 -19.04 -3.49 0.09
N SER A 219 -18.96 -4.69 -0.48
CA SER A 219 -18.82 -5.94 0.27
C SER A 219 -17.44 -6.13 0.88
N LEU A 220 -16.42 -5.40 0.40
CA LEU A 220 -15.05 -5.41 0.90
C LEU A 220 -14.89 -4.29 1.92
N ASN A 221 -15.00 -4.62 3.19
CA ASN A 221 -14.99 -3.67 4.32
C ASN A 221 -13.72 -3.74 5.18
N THR A 222 -12.78 -4.61 4.83
CA THR A 222 -11.52 -4.79 5.55
C THR A 222 -10.36 -4.70 4.57
N VAL A 223 -9.32 -3.97 4.95
CA VAL A 223 -8.07 -3.86 4.20
C VAL A 223 -6.92 -4.21 5.12
N ASP A 224 -6.16 -5.23 4.75
CA ASP A 224 -4.88 -5.54 5.38
C ASP A 224 -3.77 -4.91 4.55
N TYR A 225 -2.90 -4.13 5.19
CA TYR A 225 -1.83 -3.45 4.48
C TYR A 225 -0.50 -3.53 5.22
N TYR A 226 0.57 -3.48 4.47
CA TYR A 226 1.93 -3.33 4.95
C TYR A 226 2.54 -2.08 4.33
N ALA A 227 2.67 -1.03 5.11
CA ALA A 227 3.15 0.27 4.69
C ALA A 227 3.70 1.06 5.88
N TYR A 228 4.18 2.27 5.62
CA TYR A 228 4.44 3.23 6.70
C TYR A 228 3.12 3.61 7.40
N GLY A 229 3.20 3.74 8.73
CA GLY A 229 2.06 4.07 9.58
C GLY A 229 2.39 3.75 11.03
N PRO A 230 1.43 3.70 11.96
CA PRO A 230 -0.04 3.73 11.78
C PRO A 230 -0.63 5.11 11.56
N TRP A 231 0.16 6.17 11.78
CA TRP A 231 -0.25 7.55 11.63
C TRP A 231 0.02 8.10 10.24
N GLU A 232 -0.31 9.37 10.02
CA GLU A 232 -0.01 10.08 8.79
C GLU A 232 1.49 10.03 8.46
N ASN A 233 1.83 9.71 7.23
CA ASN A 233 3.21 9.58 6.77
C ASN A 233 3.54 10.67 5.74
N TYR A 234 3.37 11.92 6.10
CA TYR A 234 3.83 13.05 5.31
C TYR A 234 5.35 13.26 5.47
N ASN A 235 5.97 13.97 4.53
CA ASN A 235 7.41 14.20 4.54
C ASN A 235 7.91 14.91 5.80
N ASP A 236 7.06 15.73 6.42
CA ASP A 236 7.30 16.50 7.63
C ASP A 236 6.76 15.81 8.91
N ARG A 237 6.20 14.61 8.80
CA ARG A 237 5.57 13.88 9.92
C ARG A 237 5.85 12.38 9.86
N LYS A 238 7.10 12.01 9.58
CA LYS A 238 7.50 10.59 9.52
C LYS A 238 7.83 9.98 10.87
N ASP A 239 8.05 10.83 11.88
CA ASP A 239 8.49 10.43 13.22
C ASP A 239 7.34 10.49 14.25
N GLY A 240 6.10 10.55 13.79
CA GLY A 240 4.91 10.62 14.63
C GLY A 240 4.36 9.27 15.07
#